data_190f525272193789c41cb5d8fa20ab32
#
_entry.id   190f525272193789c41cb5d8fa20ab32
#
_cell.length_a   1.000
_cell.length_b   1.000
_cell.length_c   1.000
_cell.angle_alpha   90.00
_cell.angle_beta   90.00
_cell.angle_gamma   90.00
#
_symmetry.space_group_name_H-M   'P 1'
#
loop_
_entity.id
_entity.type
_entity.pdbx_description
1 polymer ?
#
loop_
_entity_poly.entity_id
_entity_poly.type
_entity_poly.pdbx_seq_one_letter_code
_entity_poly.pdbx_strand_id
1 'polypeptide(L)'
;MAPLWIDIAKKEIGNKEITGGKDNPRILEYHSTTLLKAKHDEVPWCSAFVNWVISQTGLKGTGSASARSWLKWGKGIAEPAVGAITVIWRTSPKSREGHVGFYLGPDPNDKSRILVLGGNQKDRVSIASYETSRVLGYRWPSVNEAV
;
A
#
# COMPACT_ATOMS: atom_id res chain seq x y z
N MET A 1 -3.84 -18.03 8.28
CA MET A 1 -3.09 -17.11 9.14
C MET A 1 -2.58 -15.93 8.31
N ALA A 2 -2.80 -14.72 8.79
CA ALA A 2 -2.33 -13.54 8.07
C ALA A 2 -0.80 -13.37 8.25
N PRO A 3 -0.10 -12.85 7.24
CA PRO A 3 1.32 -12.59 7.37
C PRO A 3 1.62 -11.48 8.37
N LEU A 4 2.84 -11.50 8.91
CA LEU A 4 3.28 -10.55 9.94
C LEU A 4 3.07 -9.08 9.52
N TRP A 5 3.31 -8.75 8.25
CA TRP A 5 3.18 -7.37 7.81
C TRP A 5 1.75 -6.82 7.91
N ILE A 6 0.74 -7.69 7.88
CA ILE A 6 -0.65 -7.25 8.08
C ILE A 6 -0.85 -6.75 9.50
N ASP A 7 -0.28 -7.42 10.50
CA ASP A 7 -0.40 -6.97 11.88
C ASP A 7 0.28 -5.61 12.07
N ILE A 8 1.44 -5.43 11.43
CA ILE A 8 2.15 -4.15 11.46
C ILE A 8 1.30 -3.05 10.81
N ALA A 9 0.73 -3.34 9.63
CA ALA A 9 -0.11 -2.37 8.92
C ALA A 9 -1.35 -2.00 9.73
N LYS A 10 -2.00 -2.97 10.37
CA LYS A 10 -3.21 -2.72 11.17
C LYS A 10 -2.95 -1.79 12.34
N LYS A 11 -1.77 -1.84 12.94
CA LYS A 11 -1.42 -0.96 14.05
C LYS A 11 -1.30 0.49 13.62
N GLU A 12 -1.14 0.75 12.33
CA GLU A 12 -1.02 2.11 11.79
C GLU A 12 -2.37 2.71 11.42
N ILE A 13 -3.46 1.93 11.45
CA ILE A 13 -4.80 2.45 11.10
C ILE A 13 -5.13 3.66 11.97
N GLY A 14 -5.58 4.73 11.33
CA GLY A 14 -5.92 5.98 12.00
C GLY A 14 -4.87 7.07 11.86
N ASN A 15 -3.62 6.73 11.49
CA ASN A 15 -2.63 7.75 11.21
C ASN A 15 -3.09 8.55 10.00
N LYS A 16 -3.15 9.87 10.13
CA LYS A 16 -3.70 10.76 9.12
C LYS A 16 -2.86 12.01 8.96
N GLU A 17 -3.00 12.64 7.79
CA GLU A 17 -2.38 13.94 7.54
C GLU A 17 -2.90 14.98 8.53
N ILE A 18 -2.04 15.91 8.88
CA ILE A 18 -2.41 17.02 9.76
C ILE A 18 -2.69 18.24 8.88
N THR A 19 -3.87 18.85 9.06
CA THR A 19 -4.26 20.05 8.30
C THR A 19 -3.54 21.29 8.86
N GLY A 20 -3.52 22.37 8.07
CA GLY A 20 -3.03 23.65 8.54
C GLY A 20 -1.53 23.83 8.50
N GLY A 21 -0.84 23.21 7.58
CA GLY A 21 0.58 23.42 7.38
C GLY A 21 1.50 22.64 8.32
N LYS A 22 0.95 21.78 9.15
CA LYS A 22 1.71 20.86 10.00
C LYS A 22 1.79 19.51 9.35
N ASP A 23 2.85 18.75 9.64
CA ASP A 23 3.06 17.42 9.08
C ASP A 23 3.01 16.36 10.17
N ASN A 24 2.41 15.21 9.86
CA ASN A 24 2.40 14.08 10.76
C ASN A 24 3.76 13.39 10.70
N PRO A 25 4.51 13.34 11.82
CA PRO A 25 5.84 12.72 11.82
C PRO A 25 5.84 11.26 11.36
N ARG A 26 4.79 10.50 11.66
CA ARG A 26 4.72 9.09 11.23
C ARG A 26 4.60 8.99 9.72
N ILE A 27 3.82 9.87 9.09
CA ILE A 27 3.70 9.86 7.63
C ILE A 27 5.02 10.28 6.99
N LEU A 28 5.74 11.22 7.57
CA LEU A 28 7.08 11.56 7.10
C LEU A 28 8.04 10.36 7.24
N GLU A 29 7.85 9.54 8.27
CA GLU A 29 8.62 8.32 8.43
C GLU A 29 8.34 7.33 7.30
N TYR A 30 7.07 7.22 6.85
CA TYR A 30 6.75 6.41 5.68
C TYR A 30 7.51 6.92 4.45
N HIS A 31 7.47 8.25 4.23
CA HIS A 31 8.17 8.85 3.09
C HIS A 31 9.67 8.59 3.10
N SER A 32 10.28 8.44 4.28
CA SER A 32 11.72 8.21 4.39
C SER A 32 12.17 6.90 3.76
N THR A 33 11.23 5.97 3.49
CA THR A 33 11.55 4.67 2.87
C THR A 33 11.57 4.72 1.36
N THR A 34 11.29 5.87 0.75
CA THR A 34 11.30 6.03 -0.70
C THR A 34 12.42 6.96 -1.13
N LEU A 35 12.83 6.83 -2.39
CA LEU A 35 13.88 7.71 -2.95
C LEU A 35 13.42 9.16 -3.01
N LEU A 36 12.10 9.39 -3.15
CA LEU A 36 11.57 10.76 -3.15
C LEU A 36 11.77 11.44 -1.80
N LYS A 37 11.67 10.69 -0.69
CA LYS A 37 11.82 11.21 0.67
C LYS A 37 11.07 12.51 0.88
N ALA A 38 9.77 12.51 0.52
CA ALA A 38 8.93 13.69 0.61
C ALA A 38 8.92 14.26 2.03
N LYS A 39 8.91 15.58 2.13
CA LYS A 39 9.03 16.29 3.41
C LYS A 39 7.69 16.77 3.96
N HIS A 40 6.60 16.54 3.24
CA HIS A 40 5.27 16.95 3.65
C HIS A 40 4.32 15.77 3.58
N ASP A 41 3.43 15.64 4.56
CA ASP A 41 2.49 14.52 4.61
C ASP A 41 1.40 14.60 3.54
N GLU A 42 1.25 15.75 2.87
CA GLU A 42 0.27 15.91 1.79
C GLU A 42 0.71 15.29 0.46
N VAL A 43 2.00 14.96 0.29
CA VAL A 43 2.47 14.26 -0.90
C VAL A 43 1.87 12.86 -0.89
N PRO A 44 1.30 12.35 -2.02
CA PRO A 44 0.68 11.03 -2.03
C PRO A 44 1.62 9.97 -1.45
N TRP A 45 1.11 9.16 -0.53
CA TRP A 45 1.97 8.30 0.28
C TRP A 45 1.51 6.85 0.38
N CYS A 46 0.70 6.38 -0.57
CA CYS A 46 0.26 4.98 -0.52
C CYS A 46 1.43 4.00 -0.68
N SER A 47 2.34 4.25 -1.62
CA SER A 47 3.51 3.40 -1.80
C SER A 47 4.53 3.56 -0.66
N ALA A 48 4.69 4.77 -0.15
CA ALA A 48 5.56 5.01 1.00
C ALA A 48 5.11 4.19 2.20
N PHE A 49 3.80 4.12 2.45
CA PHE A 49 3.25 3.32 3.53
C PHE A 49 3.58 1.83 3.35
N VAL A 50 3.35 1.29 2.14
CA VAL A 50 3.65 -0.13 1.87
C VAL A 50 5.14 -0.40 2.03
N ASN A 51 6.01 0.48 1.52
CA ASN A 51 7.45 0.34 1.70
C ASN A 51 7.83 0.32 3.18
N TRP A 52 7.24 1.21 3.98
CA TRP A 52 7.53 1.27 5.42
C TRP A 52 7.11 -0.03 6.12
N VAL A 53 5.89 -0.51 5.85
CA VAL A 53 5.38 -1.75 6.47
C VAL A 53 6.29 -2.93 6.12
N ILE A 54 6.62 -3.09 4.85
CA ILE A 54 7.47 -4.20 4.39
C ILE A 54 8.85 -4.12 5.05
N SER A 55 9.42 -2.92 5.16
CA SER A 55 10.74 -2.73 5.79
C SER A 55 10.75 -3.15 7.27
N GLN A 56 9.62 -3.03 7.96
CA GLN A 56 9.53 -3.41 9.37
C GLN A 56 9.66 -4.93 9.57
N THR A 57 9.48 -5.72 8.52
CA THR A 57 9.64 -7.17 8.59
C THR A 57 11.04 -7.65 8.20
N GLY A 58 11.93 -6.72 7.85
CA GLY A 58 13.26 -7.07 7.34
C GLY A 58 13.29 -7.35 5.85
N LEU A 59 12.14 -7.29 5.17
CA LEU A 59 12.08 -7.43 3.73
C LEU A 59 12.36 -6.09 3.06
N LYS A 60 12.85 -6.16 1.84
CA LYS A 60 13.16 -4.96 1.06
C LYS A 60 12.00 -4.66 0.12
N GLY A 61 11.46 -3.45 0.20
CA GLY A 61 10.41 -2.97 -0.71
C GLY A 61 10.98 -2.41 -2.00
N THR A 62 10.14 -1.65 -2.74
CA THR A 62 10.58 -1.07 -4.02
C THR A 62 11.43 0.19 -3.83
N GLY A 63 11.31 0.86 -2.69
CA GLY A 63 11.98 2.14 -2.48
C GLY A 63 11.44 3.28 -3.33
N SER A 64 10.33 3.05 -4.05
CA SER A 64 9.74 4.03 -4.96
C SER A 64 8.44 4.59 -4.41
N ALA A 65 8.21 5.87 -4.62
CA ALA A 65 6.94 6.52 -4.26
C ALA A 65 5.82 6.16 -5.24
N SER A 66 6.13 5.51 -6.36
CA SER A 66 5.14 5.11 -7.37
C SER A 66 4.41 3.83 -6.94
N ALA A 67 3.07 3.88 -6.90
CA ALA A 67 2.27 2.70 -6.62
C ALA A 67 2.54 1.58 -7.63
N ARG A 68 2.73 1.92 -8.89
CA ARG A 68 2.95 0.93 -9.96
C ARG A 68 4.32 0.26 -9.90
N SER A 69 5.26 0.80 -9.10
CA SER A 69 6.56 0.15 -8.91
C SER A 69 6.38 -1.27 -8.36
N TRP A 70 5.31 -1.50 -7.63
CA TRP A 70 5.05 -2.80 -7.02
C TRP A 70 4.67 -3.88 -8.03
N LEU A 71 4.30 -3.52 -9.25
CA LEU A 71 4.01 -4.50 -10.30
C LEU A 71 5.24 -5.29 -10.74
N LYS A 72 6.43 -4.83 -10.39
CA LYS A 72 7.70 -5.50 -10.70
C LYS A 72 8.36 -6.12 -9.48
N TRP A 73 7.71 -6.02 -8.32
CA TRP A 73 8.25 -6.48 -7.06
C TRP A 73 7.77 -7.89 -6.73
N GLY A 74 8.65 -8.68 -6.11
CA GLY A 74 8.28 -10.02 -5.67
C GLY A 74 7.83 -10.90 -6.83
N LYS A 75 6.83 -11.73 -6.56
CA LYS A 75 6.21 -12.57 -7.58
C LYS A 75 4.72 -12.23 -7.70
N GLY A 76 4.18 -12.36 -8.91
CA GLY A 76 2.75 -12.20 -9.14
C GLY A 76 2.00 -13.44 -8.68
N ILE A 77 0.82 -13.24 -8.10
CA ILE A 77 -0.08 -14.33 -7.75
C ILE A 77 -1.43 -14.09 -8.41
N ALA A 78 -2.02 -15.14 -8.98
CA ALA A 78 -3.29 -15.03 -9.69
C ALA A 78 -4.46 -14.89 -8.71
N GLU A 79 -4.40 -15.64 -7.61
CA GLU A 79 -5.44 -15.60 -6.58
C GLU A 79 -4.94 -14.80 -5.39
N PRO A 80 -5.68 -13.78 -4.94
CA PRO A 80 -5.24 -12.99 -3.81
C PRO A 80 -5.31 -13.78 -2.51
N ALA A 81 -4.34 -13.51 -1.64
CA ALA A 81 -4.32 -14.00 -0.27
C ALA A 81 -4.23 -12.81 0.66
N VAL A 82 -4.75 -12.93 1.87
CA VAL A 82 -4.69 -11.85 2.86
C VAL A 82 -3.25 -11.38 3.03
N GLY A 83 -3.04 -10.09 2.84
CA GLY A 83 -1.71 -9.48 2.90
C GLY A 83 -1.06 -9.28 1.53
N ALA A 84 -1.65 -9.79 0.44
CA ALA A 84 -1.10 -9.58 -0.89
C ALA A 84 -1.01 -8.08 -1.20
N ILE A 85 0.14 -7.66 -1.71
CA ILE A 85 0.30 -6.27 -2.15
C ILE A 85 -0.51 -6.10 -3.43
N THR A 86 -1.46 -5.17 -3.40
CA THR A 86 -2.48 -5.01 -4.43
C THR A 86 -2.31 -3.67 -5.12
N VAL A 87 -2.08 -3.69 -6.43
CA VAL A 87 -1.93 -2.47 -7.23
C VAL A 87 -3.20 -2.23 -8.02
N ILE A 88 -3.74 -1.01 -7.92
CA ILE A 88 -5.03 -0.63 -8.48
C ILE A 88 -4.82 0.59 -9.36
N TRP A 89 -5.43 0.63 -10.57
CA TRP A 89 -5.36 1.81 -11.39
C TRP A 89 -6.37 2.86 -10.90
N ARG A 90 -6.06 4.13 -11.10
CA ARG A 90 -6.93 5.23 -10.67
C ARG A 90 -7.70 5.85 -11.81
N THR A 91 -7.02 6.50 -12.74
CA THR A 91 -7.69 7.19 -13.84
C THR A 91 -8.04 6.24 -14.97
N SER A 92 -7.10 5.35 -15.32
CA SER A 92 -7.30 4.33 -16.36
C SER A 92 -6.24 3.25 -16.20
N PRO A 93 -6.45 2.06 -16.80
CA PRO A 93 -5.45 0.98 -16.70
C PRO A 93 -4.09 1.36 -17.27
N LYS A 94 -4.04 2.33 -18.18
CA LYS A 94 -2.79 2.73 -18.85
C LYS A 94 -2.17 4.00 -18.28
N SER A 95 -2.82 4.67 -17.32
CA SER A 95 -2.26 5.89 -16.74
C SER A 95 -1.09 5.56 -15.81
N ARG A 96 -0.28 6.58 -15.51
CA ARG A 96 0.81 6.43 -14.55
C ARG A 96 0.32 6.41 -13.11
N GLU A 97 -0.88 6.92 -12.90
CA GLU A 97 -1.47 6.99 -11.58
C GLU A 97 -1.91 5.63 -11.11
N GLY A 98 -1.83 5.41 -9.81
CA GLY A 98 -2.25 4.15 -9.23
C GLY A 98 -2.37 4.27 -7.73
N HIS A 99 -2.80 3.18 -7.12
CA HIS A 99 -2.87 3.03 -5.68
C HIS A 99 -2.34 1.66 -5.32
N VAL A 100 -1.77 1.53 -4.14
CA VAL A 100 -1.24 0.26 -3.66
C VAL A 100 -1.58 0.11 -2.17
N GLY A 101 -1.94 -1.11 -1.78
CA GLY A 101 -2.23 -1.45 -0.40
C GLY A 101 -2.22 -2.95 -0.21
N PHE A 102 -2.71 -3.40 0.93
CA PHE A 102 -2.72 -4.83 1.29
C PHE A 102 -4.13 -5.40 1.20
N TYR A 103 -4.27 -6.50 0.49
CA TYR A 103 -5.53 -7.21 0.34
C TYR A 103 -5.99 -7.79 1.69
N LEU A 104 -7.24 -7.57 2.06
CA LEU A 104 -7.80 -8.15 3.28
C LEU A 104 -8.87 -9.20 3.00
N GLY A 105 -9.45 -9.18 1.82
CA GLY A 105 -10.52 -10.11 1.47
C GLY A 105 -11.55 -9.47 0.58
N PRO A 106 -12.54 -10.23 0.11
CA PRO A 106 -13.67 -9.65 -0.62
C PRO A 106 -14.49 -8.75 0.30
N ASP A 107 -15.11 -7.73 -0.29
CA ASP A 107 -16.02 -6.86 0.46
C ASP A 107 -17.28 -7.68 0.81
N PRO A 108 -17.62 -7.83 2.10
CA PRO A 108 -18.78 -8.63 2.49
C PRO A 108 -20.11 -8.06 1.97
N ASN A 109 -20.14 -6.77 1.62
CA ASN A 109 -21.35 -6.11 1.13
C ASN A 109 -21.46 -6.09 -0.41
N ASP A 110 -20.38 -6.41 -1.11
CA ASP A 110 -20.38 -6.36 -2.58
C ASP A 110 -19.26 -7.25 -3.12
N LYS A 111 -19.63 -8.40 -3.67
CA LYS A 111 -18.66 -9.40 -4.16
C LYS A 111 -17.81 -8.93 -5.34
N SER A 112 -18.21 -7.85 -6.01
CA SER A 112 -17.44 -7.27 -7.09
C SER A 112 -16.31 -6.36 -6.58
N ARG A 113 -16.19 -6.22 -5.27
CA ARG A 113 -15.23 -5.32 -4.63
C ARG A 113 -14.36 -6.07 -3.63
N ILE A 114 -13.21 -5.48 -3.34
CA ILE A 114 -12.27 -6.01 -2.36
C ILE A 114 -11.98 -4.96 -1.29
N LEU A 115 -11.59 -5.42 -0.11
CA LEU A 115 -11.12 -4.55 0.96
C LEU A 115 -9.61 -4.47 0.94
N VAL A 116 -9.10 -3.25 1.00
CA VAL A 116 -7.66 -2.96 0.97
C VAL A 116 -7.29 -2.08 2.16
N LEU A 117 -6.28 -2.50 2.91
CA LEU A 117 -5.66 -1.70 3.96
C LEU A 117 -4.51 -0.93 3.34
N GLY A 118 -4.61 0.38 3.34
CA GLY A 118 -3.59 1.20 2.69
C GLY A 118 -3.46 2.58 3.28
N GLY A 119 -2.37 3.24 2.90
CA GLY A 119 -2.12 4.63 3.25
C GLY A 119 -2.75 5.57 2.23
N ASN A 120 -2.94 6.81 2.65
CA ASN A 120 -3.50 7.86 1.81
C ASN A 120 -4.90 7.52 1.27
N GLN A 121 -5.66 6.76 2.03
CA GLN A 121 -7.06 6.48 1.73
C GLN A 121 -7.90 7.43 2.59
N LYS A 122 -8.44 8.48 1.97
CA LYS A 122 -9.04 9.63 2.65
C LYS A 122 -8.03 10.28 3.61
N ASP A 123 -6.78 10.44 3.11
CA ASP A 123 -5.68 11.09 3.81
C ASP A 123 -5.26 10.41 5.11
N ARG A 124 -5.51 9.10 5.22
CA ARG A 124 -5.16 8.32 6.40
C ARG A 124 -4.86 6.88 6.06
N VAL A 125 -4.28 6.14 7.01
CA VAL A 125 -4.21 4.69 6.94
C VAL A 125 -5.59 4.16 7.33
N SER A 126 -6.20 3.42 6.42
CA SER A 126 -7.58 2.94 6.62
C SER A 126 -7.85 1.70 5.78
N ILE A 127 -9.03 1.13 5.97
CA ILE A 127 -9.54 0.05 5.13
C ILE A 127 -10.55 0.66 4.17
N ALA A 128 -10.34 0.45 2.87
CA ALA A 128 -11.22 0.99 1.83
C ALA A 128 -11.62 -0.10 0.86
N SER A 129 -12.74 0.10 0.18
CA SER A 129 -13.30 -0.85 -0.78
C SER A 129 -13.03 -0.37 -2.21
N TYR A 130 -12.59 -1.27 -3.07
CA TYR A 130 -12.28 -0.98 -4.47
C TYR A 130 -12.88 -2.03 -5.38
N GLU A 131 -13.27 -1.63 -6.58
CA GLU A 131 -13.75 -2.57 -7.59
C GLU A 131 -12.64 -3.53 -7.98
N THR A 132 -12.94 -4.83 -7.99
CA THR A 132 -11.96 -5.85 -8.37
C THR A 132 -11.46 -5.64 -9.81
N SER A 133 -12.31 -5.10 -10.68
CA SER A 133 -11.95 -4.83 -12.07
C SER A 133 -10.80 -3.82 -12.21
N ARG A 134 -10.50 -3.05 -11.17
CA ARG A 134 -9.43 -2.06 -11.19
C ARG A 134 -8.08 -2.62 -10.76
N VAL A 135 -8.02 -3.86 -10.33
CA VAL A 135 -6.75 -4.48 -9.89
C VAL A 135 -5.86 -4.75 -11.10
N LEU A 136 -4.63 -4.27 -11.03
CA LEU A 136 -3.60 -4.51 -12.03
C LEU A 136 -2.78 -5.74 -11.71
N GLY A 137 -2.65 -6.08 -10.44
CA GLY A 137 -1.92 -7.26 -10.02
C GLY A 137 -1.86 -7.41 -8.52
N TYR A 138 -1.65 -8.65 -8.10
CA TYR A 138 -1.37 -9.01 -6.71
C TYR A 138 0.06 -9.51 -6.63
N ARG A 139 0.82 -9.05 -5.63
CA ARG A 139 2.23 -9.40 -5.48
C ARG A 139 2.48 -9.99 -4.11
N TRP A 140 3.45 -10.87 -4.05
CA TRP A 140 3.86 -11.56 -2.83
C TRP A 140 5.38 -11.55 -2.74
N PRO A 141 5.98 -11.45 -1.53
CA PRO A 141 7.43 -11.48 -1.44
C PRO A 141 8.01 -12.76 -2.02
N SER A 142 9.11 -12.62 -2.74
CA SER A 142 9.91 -13.78 -3.17
C SER A 142 11.13 -13.88 -2.24
N VAL A 143 11.86 -15.00 -2.34
CA VAL A 143 13.06 -15.17 -1.50
C VAL A 143 14.12 -14.10 -1.73
N ASN A 144 14.07 -13.44 -2.89
CA ASN A 144 15.05 -12.41 -3.22
C ASN A 144 14.81 -11.07 -2.51
N GLU A 145 13.63 -10.86 -1.92
CA GLU A 145 13.33 -9.68 -1.14
C GLU A 145 13.70 -9.83 0.32
N ALA A 146 14.02 -11.04 0.78
CA ALA A 146 14.46 -11.25 2.16
C ALA A 146 15.80 -10.58 2.40
N VAL A 147 15.92 -9.90 3.52
CA VAL A 147 17.12 -9.16 3.92
C VAL A 147 17.93 -9.97 4.90
#